data_366fdd32a0b9209df0fa3e60a4c9179f
#
_entry.id   366fdd32a0b9209df0fa3e60a4c9179f
#
_cell.length_a   1.000
_cell.length_b   1.000
_cell.length_c   1.000
_cell.angle_alpha   90.00
_cell.angle_beta   90.00
_cell.angle_gamma   90.00
#
_symmetry.space_group_name_H-M   'P 1'
#
loop_
_entity.id
_entity.type
_entity.pdbx_description
1 polymer ?
#
loop_
_entity_poly.entity_id
_entity_poly.type
_entity_poly.pdbx_seq_one_letter_code
_entity_poly.pdbx_strand_id
1 'polypeptide(L)'
;MPALQSPWFAPHVIVYMFAYALLGAATVMALYLLFFRRNRLTNAPDSVEFAITDNLVYVGLSFMTFGMLFGALWAKEAWGHYWAWDPKETWAAITWFAYLAYIHYRLMPKHNTKVALWTLLIAFVLLQMCWWGINYLPSAQGTSVHTYTN
;
A
#
# COMPACT_ATOMS: atom_id res chain seq x y z
N MET A 1 -5.53 22.49 14.55
CA MET A 1 -5.48 22.62 13.08
C MET A 1 -6.87 22.29 12.54
N PRO A 2 -7.50 23.15 11.72
CA PRO A 2 -8.85 22.88 11.18
C PRO A 2 -8.94 21.56 10.39
N ALA A 3 -7.88 21.19 9.68
CA ALA A 3 -7.82 19.96 8.88
C ALA A 3 -8.02 18.67 9.73
N LEU A 4 -7.59 18.65 10.99
CA LEU A 4 -7.73 17.49 11.87
C LEU A 4 -9.14 17.37 12.48
N GLN A 5 -10.00 18.37 12.34
CA GLN A 5 -11.36 18.37 12.85
C GLN A 5 -12.39 17.81 11.86
N SER A 6 -11.96 17.48 10.64
CA SER A 6 -12.83 16.84 9.65
C SER A 6 -13.29 15.45 10.13
N PRO A 7 -14.57 15.08 9.97
CA PRO A 7 -15.08 13.76 10.31
C PRO A 7 -14.44 12.64 9.48
N TRP A 8 -13.85 12.97 8.34
CA TRP A 8 -13.19 12.02 7.44
C TRP A 8 -11.74 11.68 7.83
N PHE A 9 -11.12 12.50 8.68
CA PHE A 9 -9.74 12.29 9.13
C PHE A 9 -9.58 10.96 9.88
N ALA A 10 -10.40 10.71 10.89
CA ALA A 10 -10.31 9.50 11.70
C ALA A 10 -10.60 8.22 10.89
N PRO A 11 -11.67 8.09 10.07
CA PRO A 11 -11.86 6.95 9.18
C PRO A 11 -10.70 6.72 8.22
N HIS A 12 -10.16 7.79 7.62
CA HIS A 12 -8.99 7.71 6.73
C HIS A 12 -7.80 7.04 7.42
N VAL A 13 -7.43 7.53 8.60
CA VAL A 13 -6.28 7.00 9.36
C VAL A 13 -6.51 5.56 9.79
N ILE A 14 -7.69 5.26 10.37
CA ILE A 14 -8.01 3.91 10.87
C ILE A 14 -7.95 2.88 9.75
N VAL A 15 -8.57 3.17 8.61
CA VAL A 15 -8.61 2.27 7.45
C VAL A 15 -7.22 2.03 6.89
N TYR A 16 -6.37 3.07 6.83
CA TYR A 16 -4.97 2.90 6.43
C TYR A 16 -4.18 2.05 7.42
N MET A 17 -4.40 2.18 8.73
CA MET A 17 -3.74 1.32 9.72
C MET A 17 -4.04 -0.17 9.47
N PHE A 18 -5.30 -0.51 9.16
CA PHE A 18 -5.66 -1.87 8.76
C PHE A 18 -5.00 -2.31 7.45
N ALA A 19 -4.99 -1.43 6.44
CA ALA A 19 -4.29 -1.70 5.19
C ALA A 19 -2.80 -2.00 5.42
N TYR A 20 -2.11 -1.17 6.18
CA TYR A 20 -0.69 -1.37 6.52
C TYR A 20 -0.43 -2.68 7.26
N ALA A 21 -1.28 -3.03 8.24
CA ALA A 21 -1.14 -4.28 8.99
C ALA A 21 -1.28 -5.52 8.09
N LEU A 22 -2.30 -5.53 7.23
CA LEU A 22 -2.56 -6.64 6.31
C LEU A 22 -1.49 -6.77 5.21
N LEU A 23 -1.10 -5.66 4.60
CA LEU A 23 -0.04 -5.64 3.58
C LEU A 23 1.34 -5.94 4.18
N GLY A 24 1.58 -5.53 5.43
CA GLY A 24 2.76 -5.92 6.19
C GLY A 24 2.80 -7.42 6.48
N ALA A 25 1.68 -8.00 6.90
CA ALA A 25 1.56 -9.44 7.10
C ALA A 25 1.78 -10.23 5.80
N ALA A 26 1.22 -9.75 4.67
CA ALA A 26 1.48 -10.34 3.35
C ALA A 26 2.96 -10.29 2.98
N THR A 27 3.66 -9.20 3.32
CA THR A 27 5.10 -9.05 3.09
C THR A 27 5.92 -10.03 3.93
N VAL A 28 5.57 -10.22 5.20
CA VAL A 28 6.21 -11.22 6.08
C VAL A 28 6.02 -12.63 5.51
N MET A 29 4.82 -12.96 5.03
CA MET A 29 4.55 -14.23 4.35
C MET A 29 5.38 -14.38 3.07
N ALA A 30 5.52 -13.32 2.26
CA ALA A 30 6.34 -13.35 1.06
C ALA A 30 7.83 -13.60 1.39
N LEU A 31 8.36 -12.96 2.42
CA LEU A 31 9.72 -13.20 2.91
C LEU A 31 9.90 -14.64 3.38
N TYR A 32 8.96 -15.14 4.18
CA TYR A 32 8.96 -16.53 4.63
C TYR A 32 9.01 -17.50 3.45
N LEU A 33 8.17 -17.33 2.45
CA LEU A 33 8.11 -18.16 1.25
C LEU A 33 9.41 -18.09 0.45
N LEU A 34 9.97 -16.89 0.24
CA LEU A 34 11.19 -16.69 -0.55
C LEU A 34 12.43 -17.32 0.11
N PHE A 35 12.57 -17.18 1.45
CA PHE A 35 13.79 -17.58 2.13
C PHE A 35 13.70 -18.99 2.74
N PHE A 36 12.56 -19.36 3.34
CA PHE A 36 12.44 -20.63 4.08
C PHE A 36 11.71 -21.73 3.30
N ARG A 37 10.90 -21.39 2.30
CA ARG A 37 10.13 -22.37 1.53
C ARG A 37 10.47 -22.37 0.04
N ARG A 38 11.70 -22.03 -0.29
CA ARG A 38 12.21 -21.91 -1.66
C ARG A 38 11.89 -23.12 -2.56
N ASN A 39 11.92 -24.33 -2.02
CA ASN A 39 11.61 -25.57 -2.77
C ASN A 39 10.13 -25.70 -3.11
N ARG A 40 9.23 -25.08 -2.37
CA ARG A 40 7.79 -25.07 -2.67
C ARG A 40 7.39 -24.09 -3.77
N LEU A 41 8.22 -23.08 -4.04
CA LEU A 41 7.99 -22.10 -5.11
C LEU A 41 7.91 -22.76 -6.51
N THR A 42 8.58 -23.92 -6.67
CA THR A 42 8.60 -24.66 -7.93
C THR A 42 7.63 -25.84 -7.96
N ASN A 43 7.32 -26.43 -6.79
CA ASN A 43 6.62 -27.71 -6.71
C ASN A 43 5.15 -27.61 -6.26
N ALA A 44 4.73 -26.48 -5.67
CA ALA A 44 3.37 -26.28 -5.19
C ALA A 44 2.98 -24.78 -5.23
N PRO A 45 2.80 -24.20 -6.43
CA PRO A 45 2.48 -22.76 -6.58
C PRO A 45 1.09 -22.39 -6.01
N ASP A 46 0.21 -23.38 -5.80
CA ASP A 46 -1.14 -23.19 -5.26
C ASP A 46 -1.28 -23.68 -3.82
N SER A 47 -0.20 -23.61 -3.04
CA SER A 47 -0.24 -23.97 -1.62
C SER A 47 -1.08 -22.99 -0.80
N VAL A 48 -1.54 -23.44 0.37
CA VAL A 48 -2.35 -22.65 1.31
C VAL A 48 -1.65 -21.34 1.69
N GLU A 49 -0.32 -21.37 1.82
CA GLU A 49 0.48 -20.21 2.17
C GLU A 49 0.41 -19.10 1.10
N PHE A 50 0.35 -19.47 -0.19
CA PHE A 50 0.14 -18.50 -1.27
C PHE A 50 -1.27 -17.95 -1.26
N ALA A 51 -2.28 -18.80 -1.05
CA ALA A 51 -3.66 -18.35 -0.94
C ALA A 51 -3.86 -17.37 0.22
N ILE A 52 -3.22 -17.62 1.36
CA ILE A 52 -3.22 -16.69 2.51
C ILE A 52 -2.57 -15.36 2.10
N THR A 53 -1.40 -15.40 1.44
CA THR A 53 -0.69 -14.21 1.00
C THR A 53 -1.54 -13.37 0.05
N ASP A 54 -2.15 -14.01 -0.97
CA ASP A 54 -3.03 -13.35 -1.93
C ASP A 54 -4.25 -12.71 -1.23
N ASN A 55 -4.90 -13.43 -0.31
CA ASN A 55 -6.04 -12.92 0.43
C ASN A 55 -5.68 -11.71 1.31
N LEU A 56 -4.52 -11.74 1.97
CA LEU A 56 -4.02 -10.59 2.73
C LEU A 56 -3.83 -9.36 1.83
N VAL A 57 -3.31 -9.56 0.60
CA VAL A 57 -3.17 -8.46 -0.37
C VAL A 57 -4.52 -7.97 -0.86
N TYR A 58 -5.46 -8.87 -1.19
CA TYR A 58 -6.80 -8.47 -1.65
C TYR A 58 -7.52 -7.62 -0.61
N VAL A 59 -7.55 -8.08 0.63
CA VAL A 59 -8.21 -7.35 1.72
C VAL A 59 -7.44 -6.06 2.03
N GLY A 60 -6.11 -6.12 2.13
CA GLY A 60 -5.27 -4.97 2.41
C GLY A 60 -5.39 -3.87 1.35
N LEU A 61 -5.39 -4.23 0.07
CA LEU A 61 -5.58 -3.28 -1.03
C LEU A 61 -6.99 -2.69 -1.05
N SER A 62 -8.01 -3.48 -0.67
CA SER A 62 -9.38 -2.97 -0.52
C SER A 62 -9.45 -1.90 0.57
N PHE A 63 -8.85 -2.14 1.75
CA PHE A 63 -8.74 -1.13 2.80
C PHE A 63 -7.94 0.09 2.34
N MET A 64 -6.83 -0.09 1.62
CA MET A 64 -6.07 1.02 1.07
C MET A 64 -6.90 1.87 0.10
N THR A 65 -7.73 1.24 -0.74
CA THR A 65 -8.63 1.93 -1.66
C THR A 65 -9.65 2.79 -0.90
N PHE A 66 -10.28 2.23 0.14
CA PHE A 66 -11.17 3.02 1.02
C PHE A 66 -10.42 4.14 1.73
N GLY A 67 -9.18 3.88 2.17
CA GLY A 67 -8.33 4.91 2.77
C GLY A 67 -8.07 6.08 1.82
N MET A 68 -7.79 5.81 0.54
CA MET A 68 -7.63 6.83 -0.48
C MET A 68 -8.92 7.64 -0.70
N LEU A 69 -10.09 6.97 -0.75
CA LEU A 69 -11.39 7.62 -0.89
C LEU A 69 -11.69 8.54 0.30
N PHE A 70 -11.53 8.06 1.52
CA PHE A 70 -11.72 8.88 2.73
C PHE A 70 -10.71 10.03 2.81
N GLY A 71 -9.48 9.80 2.34
CA GLY A 71 -8.45 10.84 2.22
C GLY A 71 -8.85 11.93 1.24
N ALA A 72 -9.44 11.56 0.10
CA ALA A 72 -9.96 12.51 -0.87
C ALA A 72 -11.12 13.36 -0.30
N LEU A 73 -12.04 12.75 0.44
CA LEU A 73 -13.12 13.46 1.13
C LEU A 73 -12.57 14.41 2.21
N TRP A 74 -11.59 13.95 2.96
CA TRP A 74 -10.89 14.79 3.93
C TRP A 74 -10.17 15.97 3.26
N ALA A 75 -9.44 15.73 2.16
CA ALA A 75 -8.75 16.76 1.41
C ALA A 75 -9.73 17.82 0.87
N LYS A 76 -10.90 17.40 0.40
CA LYS A 76 -11.95 18.31 -0.05
C LYS A 76 -12.41 19.27 1.04
N GLU A 77 -12.60 18.78 2.25
CA GLU A 77 -13.01 19.63 3.39
C GLU A 77 -11.88 20.52 3.88
N ALA A 78 -10.64 19.98 3.95
CA ALA A 78 -9.51 20.68 4.51
C ALA A 78 -8.91 21.73 3.57
N TRP A 79 -8.86 21.45 2.27
CA TRP A 79 -8.14 22.27 1.27
C TRP A 79 -8.98 22.62 0.03
N GLY A 80 -10.22 22.19 -0.06
CA GLY A 80 -11.15 22.56 -1.12
C GLY A 80 -11.07 21.74 -2.40
N HIS A 81 -10.20 20.73 -2.48
CA HIS A 81 -10.05 19.82 -3.63
C HIS A 81 -9.91 18.39 -3.18
N TYR A 82 -10.37 17.41 -3.99
CA TYR A 82 -10.29 15.99 -3.68
C TYR A 82 -8.90 15.41 -3.86
N TRP A 83 -8.15 15.95 -4.83
CA TRP A 83 -6.85 15.45 -5.25
C TRP A 83 -6.04 16.57 -5.90
N ALA A 84 -4.80 16.75 -5.50
CA ALA A 84 -3.91 17.83 -5.97
C ALA A 84 -2.58 17.33 -6.52
N TRP A 85 -2.37 16.00 -6.59
CA TRP A 85 -1.08 15.39 -6.91
C TRP A 85 0.03 15.83 -5.94
N ASP A 86 -0.35 16.09 -4.71
CA ASP A 86 0.61 16.25 -3.61
C ASP A 86 1.57 15.05 -3.58
N PRO A 87 2.83 15.21 -3.15
CA PRO A 87 3.77 14.11 -3.08
C PRO A 87 3.25 12.86 -2.34
N LYS A 88 2.50 13.02 -1.23
CA LYS A 88 1.90 11.86 -0.53
C LYS A 88 0.80 11.18 -1.34
N GLU A 89 -0.04 11.94 -2.00
CA GLU A 89 -1.09 11.41 -2.87
C GLU A 89 -0.48 10.66 -4.06
N THR A 90 0.57 11.22 -4.67
CA THR A 90 1.29 10.60 -5.78
C THR A 90 1.93 9.27 -5.37
N TRP A 91 2.61 9.22 -4.22
CA TRP A 91 3.21 7.98 -3.72
C TRP A 91 2.15 6.96 -3.29
N ALA A 92 1.01 7.39 -2.75
CA ALA A 92 -0.12 6.51 -2.46
C ALA A 92 -0.67 5.87 -3.74
N ALA A 93 -0.83 6.63 -4.81
CA ALA A 93 -1.26 6.12 -6.11
C ALA A 93 -0.24 5.13 -6.69
N ILE A 94 1.06 5.45 -6.68
CA ILE A 94 2.13 4.55 -7.14
C ILE A 94 2.10 3.23 -6.37
N THR A 95 1.96 3.28 -5.05
CA THR A 95 1.87 2.11 -4.18
C THR A 95 0.64 1.27 -4.51
N TRP A 96 -0.52 1.92 -4.68
CA TRP A 96 -1.76 1.25 -5.06
C TRP A 96 -1.63 0.52 -6.40
N PHE A 97 -1.04 1.15 -7.41
CA PHE A 97 -0.76 0.51 -8.70
C PHE A 97 0.22 -0.66 -8.59
N ALA A 98 1.21 -0.60 -7.71
CA ALA A 98 2.15 -1.70 -7.50
C ALA A 98 1.46 -2.94 -6.91
N TYR A 99 0.57 -2.78 -5.93
CA TYR A 99 -0.25 -3.89 -5.42
C TYR A 99 -1.26 -4.40 -6.44
N LEU A 100 -1.85 -3.51 -7.22
CA LEU A 100 -2.76 -3.90 -8.31
C LEU A 100 -2.02 -4.70 -9.38
N ALA A 101 -0.79 -4.32 -9.73
CA ALA A 101 0.07 -5.08 -10.65
C ALA A 101 0.39 -6.48 -10.09
N TYR A 102 0.68 -6.60 -8.78
CA TYR A 102 0.83 -7.90 -8.12
C TYR A 102 -0.39 -8.79 -8.33
N ILE A 103 -1.59 -8.27 -8.03
CA ILE A 103 -2.84 -9.02 -8.17
C ILE A 103 -3.04 -9.49 -9.62
N HIS A 104 -2.93 -8.59 -10.59
CA HIS A 104 -3.11 -8.93 -11.99
C HIS A 104 -2.08 -9.96 -12.48
N TYR A 105 -0.82 -9.82 -12.05
CA TYR A 105 0.23 -10.77 -12.39
C TYR A 105 -0.06 -12.17 -11.81
N ARG A 106 -0.55 -12.24 -10.56
CA ARG A 106 -0.94 -13.51 -9.91
C ARG A 106 -2.11 -14.19 -10.62
N LEU A 107 -3.02 -13.43 -11.21
CA LEU A 107 -4.16 -13.97 -11.96
C LEU A 107 -3.80 -14.49 -13.36
N MET A 108 -2.58 -14.22 -13.85
CA MET A 108 -2.14 -14.74 -15.15
C MET A 108 -1.92 -16.25 -15.08
N PRO A 109 -2.38 -17.05 -16.10
CA PRO A 109 -2.25 -18.51 -16.10
C PRO A 109 -0.81 -19.03 -16.03
N LYS A 110 0.16 -18.24 -16.49
CA LYS A 110 1.60 -18.57 -16.52
C LYS A 110 2.42 -17.51 -15.77
N HIS A 111 2.11 -17.28 -14.51
CA HIS A 111 2.91 -16.38 -13.69
C HIS A 111 4.10 -17.08 -13.04
N ASN A 112 5.18 -16.33 -12.82
CA ASN A 112 6.32 -16.80 -12.03
C ASN A 112 6.13 -16.37 -10.58
N THR A 113 5.97 -17.32 -9.69
CA THR A 113 5.71 -17.09 -8.26
C THR A 113 6.81 -16.26 -7.58
N LYS A 114 8.09 -16.48 -7.95
CA LYS A 114 9.19 -15.66 -7.40
C LYS A 114 9.06 -14.20 -7.82
N VAL A 115 8.72 -13.95 -9.09
CA VAL A 115 8.52 -12.58 -9.58
C VAL A 115 7.37 -11.92 -8.85
N ALA A 116 6.25 -12.64 -8.65
CA ALA A 116 5.12 -12.13 -7.88
C ALA A 116 5.52 -11.72 -6.45
N LEU A 117 6.24 -12.59 -5.74
CA LEU A 117 6.67 -12.29 -4.37
C LEU A 117 7.65 -11.10 -4.32
N TRP A 118 8.57 -10.98 -5.28
CA TRP A 118 9.44 -9.80 -5.38
C TRP A 118 8.65 -8.52 -5.68
N THR A 119 7.65 -8.59 -6.55
CA THR A 119 6.73 -7.44 -6.79
C THR A 119 6.03 -7.01 -5.51
N LEU A 120 5.61 -7.97 -4.68
CA LEU A 120 5.00 -7.70 -3.38
C LEU A 120 5.97 -6.99 -2.41
N LEU A 121 7.23 -7.42 -2.36
CA LEU A 121 8.27 -6.76 -1.56
C LEU A 121 8.53 -5.33 -2.04
N ILE A 122 8.62 -5.12 -3.35
CA ILE A 122 8.78 -3.78 -3.93
C ILE A 122 7.58 -2.89 -3.58
N ALA A 123 6.36 -3.41 -3.72
CA ALA A 123 5.14 -2.68 -3.36
C ALA A 123 5.14 -2.24 -1.89
N PHE A 124 5.64 -3.10 -0.98
CA PHE A 124 5.78 -2.74 0.43
C PHE A 124 6.85 -1.66 0.68
N VAL A 125 7.96 -1.69 -0.05
CA VAL A 125 8.97 -0.61 0.01
C VAL A 125 8.36 0.71 -0.44
N LEU A 126 7.58 0.71 -1.53
CA LEU A 126 6.86 1.91 -1.98
C LEU A 126 5.85 2.40 -0.93
N LEU A 127 5.17 1.48 -0.22
CA LEU A 127 4.30 1.80 0.89
C LEU A 127 5.06 2.50 2.03
N GLN A 128 6.26 2.03 2.37
CA GLN A 128 7.12 2.67 3.37
C GLN A 128 7.61 4.05 2.90
N MET A 129 7.89 4.21 1.61
CA MET A 129 8.23 5.51 1.03
C MET A 129 7.07 6.50 1.16
N CYS A 130 5.83 6.07 0.96
CA CYS A 130 4.64 6.89 1.15
C CYS A 130 4.46 7.32 2.61
N TRP A 131 4.78 6.47 3.57
CA TRP A 131 4.65 6.76 5.01
C TRP A 131 5.80 7.60 5.56
N TRP A 132 7.04 7.11 5.38
CA TRP A 132 8.25 7.67 5.99
C TRP A 132 9.13 8.44 5.02
N GLY A 133 9.40 7.84 3.86
CA GLY A 133 10.43 8.30 2.96
C GLY A 133 10.18 9.67 2.39
N ILE A 134 8.91 10.01 2.17
CA ILE A 134 8.51 11.29 1.62
C ILE A 134 8.90 12.47 2.51
N ASN A 135 8.95 12.28 3.83
CA ASN A 135 9.32 13.33 4.77
C ASN A 135 10.79 13.76 4.61
N TYR A 136 11.61 12.89 4.00
CA TYR A 136 13.05 13.14 3.78
C TYR A 136 13.39 13.52 2.34
N LEU A 137 12.41 13.47 1.41
CA LEU A 137 12.64 13.87 0.03
C LEU A 137 12.59 15.39 -0.12
N PRO A 138 13.63 16.02 -0.73
CA PRO A 138 13.64 17.47 -0.96
C PRO A 138 12.44 17.98 -1.74
N SER A 139 11.89 17.15 -2.65
CA SER A 139 10.70 17.47 -3.45
C SER A 139 9.40 17.55 -2.63
N ALA A 140 9.39 17.02 -1.42
CA ALA A 140 8.22 17.04 -0.53
C ALA A 140 8.34 18.13 0.56
N GLN A 141 9.54 18.63 0.82
CA GLN A 141 9.77 19.66 1.81
C GLN A 141 9.24 21.01 1.31
N GLY A 142 8.22 21.53 2.00
CA GLY A 142 7.60 22.82 1.67
C GLY A 142 6.51 22.79 0.58
N THR A 143 6.29 21.65 -0.07
CA THR A 143 5.25 21.50 -1.11
C THR A 143 4.10 20.59 -0.70
N SER A 144 4.34 19.66 0.24
CA SER A 144 3.29 18.75 0.70
C SER A 144 2.47 19.37 1.82
N VAL A 145 1.15 19.44 1.62
CA VAL A 145 0.19 19.89 2.65
C VAL A 145 0.00 18.86 3.78
N HIS A 146 0.54 17.65 3.62
CA HIS A 146 0.46 16.56 4.58
C HIS A 146 1.72 16.41 5.45
N THR A 147 2.76 17.25 5.27
CA THR A 147 3.95 17.26 6.12
C THR A 147 3.77 18.24 7.26
N TYR A 148 3.71 17.73 8.50
CA TYR A 148 3.51 18.52 9.72
C TYR A 148 4.81 18.71 10.50
N THR A 149 5.96 18.41 9.94
CA THR A 149 7.28 18.63 10.53
C THR A 149 7.78 20.01 10.16
N ASN A 150 7.78 20.90 11.13
CA ASN A 150 8.59 22.13 11.11
C ASN A 150 10.02 21.79 11.47
#